data_545b93abd329fd995339b18298054b86
#
_entry.id   545b93abd329fd995339b18298054b86
#
_cell.length_a   1.000
_cell.length_b   1.000
_cell.length_c   1.000
_cell.angle_alpha   90.00
_cell.angle_beta   90.00
_cell.angle_gamma   90.00
#
_symmetry.space_group_name_H-M   'P 1'
#
loop_
_entity.id
_entity.type
_entity.pdbx_description
1 polymer ?
#
loop_
_entity_poly.entity_id
_entity_poly.type
_entity_poly.pdbx_seq_one_letter_code
_entity_poly.pdbx_strand_id
1 'polypeptide(L)'
;GYLLVGFLAGPSVLHLIPKTAATDYLCEIGIVFLMFSIGLEFSLAKLKAMRRLVFGLGGMQVLLTISAILAILMVQGTPFKWAFAVAGALTMSSTAIVSRILSEKTELGQPHGQVGMGVLLMQDIAVVPLMILLPALASGANGEDLTIALGLAAFKMALTLSLLFFVGSR
;
A
#
# COMPACT_ATOMS: atom_id res chain seq x y z
N GLY A 1 -5.19 -21.14 -4.77
CA GLY A 1 -5.66 -21.53 -6.09
C GLY A 1 -5.28 -20.58 -7.19
N TYR A 2 -5.81 -19.31 -7.17
CA TYR A 2 -5.71 -18.36 -8.30
C TYR A 2 -4.27 -18.00 -8.70
N LEU A 3 -3.35 -17.84 -7.74
CA LEU A 3 -1.94 -17.55 -8.03
C LEU A 3 -1.26 -18.70 -8.78
N LEU A 4 -1.53 -19.95 -8.40
CA LEU A 4 -1.00 -21.13 -9.11
C LEU A 4 -1.57 -21.23 -10.51
N VAL A 5 -2.87 -21.02 -10.68
CA VAL A 5 -3.51 -21.03 -12.02
C VAL A 5 -2.93 -19.91 -12.88
N GLY A 6 -2.79 -18.70 -12.33
CA GLY A 6 -2.20 -17.56 -13.04
C GLY A 6 -0.74 -17.80 -13.43
N PHE A 7 0.05 -18.41 -12.56
CA PHE A 7 1.45 -18.77 -12.85
C PHE A 7 1.53 -19.84 -13.95
N LEU A 8 0.70 -20.88 -13.88
CA LEU A 8 0.70 -21.97 -14.88
C LEU A 8 0.20 -21.48 -16.24
N ALA A 9 -0.89 -20.69 -16.28
CA ALA A 9 -1.46 -20.16 -17.52
C ALA A 9 -0.67 -18.99 -18.10
N GLY A 10 0.19 -18.37 -17.27
CA GLY A 10 0.96 -17.19 -17.63
C GLY A 10 2.08 -17.44 -18.65
N PRO A 11 2.78 -16.37 -19.05
CA PRO A 11 3.82 -16.41 -20.07
C PRO A 11 5.08 -17.18 -19.66
N SER A 12 5.16 -17.60 -18.40
CA SER A 12 6.35 -18.30 -17.87
C SER A 12 6.28 -19.83 -18.00
N VAL A 13 5.09 -20.42 -18.13
CA VAL A 13 4.91 -21.88 -18.14
C VAL A 13 4.16 -22.35 -19.39
N LEU A 14 2.84 -22.20 -19.44
CA LEU A 14 2.02 -22.73 -20.53
C LEU A 14 1.83 -21.73 -21.69
N HIS A 15 2.23 -20.49 -21.53
CA HIS A 15 2.11 -19.42 -22.54
C HIS A 15 0.67 -19.21 -23.06
N LEU A 16 -0.36 -19.64 -22.28
CA LEU A 16 -1.76 -19.54 -22.69
C LEU A 16 -2.24 -18.09 -22.71
N ILE A 17 -1.71 -17.28 -21.80
CA ILE A 17 -2.01 -15.84 -21.69
C ILE A 17 -0.73 -15.07 -22.03
N PRO A 18 -0.63 -14.51 -23.23
CA PRO A 18 0.52 -13.70 -23.60
C PRO A 18 0.53 -12.36 -22.81
N LYS A 19 1.72 -11.90 -22.47
CA LYS A 19 1.89 -10.56 -21.88
C LYS A 19 1.75 -9.52 -22.98
N THR A 20 0.56 -8.95 -23.11
CA THR A 20 0.23 -7.90 -24.05
C THR A 20 -0.29 -6.67 -23.32
N ALA A 21 -0.25 -5.51 -23.95
CA ALA A 21 -0.86 -4.30 -23.40
C ALA A 21 -2.35 -4.51 -23.02
N ALA A 22 -3.07 -5.31 -23.81
CA ALA A 22 -4.47 -5.63 -23.53
C ALA A 22 -4.65 -6.45 -22.24
N THR A 23 -3.79 -7.45 -21.99
CA THR A 23 -3.84 -8.23 -20.74
C THR A 23 -3.45 -7.39 -19.53
N ASP A 24 -2.47 -6.49 -19.67
CA ASP A 24 -2.08 -5.57 -18.62
C ASP A 24 -3.23 -4.60 -18.26
N TYR A 25 -3.92 -4.01 -19.26
CA TYR A 25 -5.11 -3.19 -19.02
C TYR A 25 -6.26 -3.94 -18.35
N LEU A 26 -6.51 -5.19 -18.73
CA LEU A 26 -7.54 -6.01 -18.07
C LEU A 26 -7.19 -6.28 -16.60
N CYS A 27 -5.93 -6.53 -16.29
CA CYS A 27 -5.46 -6.69 -14.91
C CYS A 27 -5.63 -5.39 -14.11
N GLU A 28 -5.27 -4.23 -14.67
CA GLU A 28 -5.45 -2.93 -14.03
C GLU A 28 -6.92 -2.64 -13.73
N ILE A 29 -7.81 -2.86 -14.70
CA ILE A 29 -9.25 -2.71 -14.50
C ILE A 29 -9.75 -3.66 -13.40
N GLY A 30 -9.30 -4.91 -13.39
CA GLY A 30 -9.64 -5.89 -12.35
C GLY A 30 -9.22 -5.42 -10.95
N ILE A 31 -8.02 -4.86 -10.82
CA ILE A 31 -7.52 -4.29 -9.55
C ILE A 31 -8.37 -3.09 -9.12
N VAL A 32 -8.72 -2.20 -10.05
CA VAL A 32 -9.57 -1.02 -9.75
C VAL A 32 -10.94 -1.47 -9.25
N PHE A 33 -11.60 -2.44 -9.90
CA PHE A 33 -12.87 -2.99 -9.44
C PHE A 33 -12.77 -3.69 -8.08
N LEU A 34 -11.67 -4.43 -7.84
CA LEU A 34 -11.43 -5.05 -6.55
C LEU A 34 -11.28 -4.00 -5.45
N MET A 35 -10.48 -2.95 -5.69
CA MET A 35 -10.30 -1.85 -4.74
C MET A 35 -11.60 -1.08 -4.49
N PHE A 36 -12.39 -0.86 -5.54
CA PHE A 36 -13.71 -0.24 -5.42
C PHE A 36 -14.66 -1.09 -4.55
N SER A 37 -14.71 -2.41 -4.79
CA SER A 37 -15.55 -3.32 -4.01
C SER A 37 -15.16 -3.32 -2.53
N ILE A 38 -13.86 -3.37 -2.22
CA ILE A 38 -13.35 -3.26 -0.85
C ILE A 38 -13.68 -1.89 -0.26
N GLY A 39 -13.54 -0.81 -1.05
CA GLY A 39 -13.88 0.56 -0.64
C GLY A 39 -15.34 0.72 -0.23
N LEU A 40 -16.26 0.03 -0.87
CA LEU A 40 -17.68 0.04 -0.51
C LEU A 40 -17.97 -0.60 0.87
N GLU A 41 -17.15 -1.56 1.30
CA GLU A 41 -17.26 -2.19 2.62
C GLU A 41 -16.73 -1.27 3.75
N PHE A 42 -15.95 -0.25 3.39
CA PHE A 42 -15.36 0.70 4.33
C PHE A 42 -16.12 2.02 4.37
N SER A 43 -16.88 2.25 5.45
CA SER A 43 -17.48 3.56 5.71
C SER A 43 -16.47 4.49 6.41
N LEU A 44 -16.53 5.80 6.10
CA LEU A 44 -15.72 6.83 6.78
C LEU A 44 -15.94 6.84 8.30
N ALA A 45 -17.14 6.49 8.77
CA ALA A 45 -17.45 6.34 10.18
C ALA A 45 -16.63 5.21 10.82
N LYS A 46 -16.50 4.06 10.14
CA LYS A 46 -15.70 2.91 10.59
C LYS A 46 -14.22 3.27 10.64
N LEU A 47 -13.71 3.97 9.61
CA LEU A 47 -12.32 4.46 9.58
C LEU A 47 -12.04 5.41 10.76
N LYS A 48 -12.93 6.35 11.03
CA LYS A 48 -12.80 7.28 12.17
C LYS A 48 -12.83 6.55 13.52
N ALA A 49 -13.66 5.52 13.67
CA ALA A 49 -13.68 4.67 14.85
C ALA A 49 -12.38 3.90 15.05
N MET A 50 -11.73 3.47 13.96
CA MET A 50 -10.49 2.68 13.97
C MET A 50 -9.20 3.53 14.00
N ARG A 51 -9.27 4.86 14.10
CA ARG A 51 -8.11 5.76 14.01
C ARG A 51 -6.96 5.39 14.96
N ARG A 52 -7.26 4.90 16.17
CA ARG A 52 -6.23 4.46 17.14
C ARG A 52 -5.52 3.20 16.67
N LEU A 53 -6.20 2.28 16.00
CA LEU A 53 -5.60 1.09 15.42
C LEU A 53 -4.74 1.46 14.21
N VAL A 54 -5.25 2.32 13.32
CA VAL A 54 -4.54 2.75 12.12
C VAL A 54 -3.26 3.50 12.49
N PHE A 55 -3.37 4.63 13.19
CA PHE A 55 -2.20 5.48 13.48
C PHE A 55 -1.35 4.96 14.64
N GLY A 56 -1.93 4.31 15.63
CA GLY A 56 -1.20 3.73 16.75
C GLY A 56 -0.50 2.44 16.35
N LEU A 57 -1.25 1.36 16.21
CA LEU A 57 -0.70 0.03 15.97
C LEU A 57 -0.14 -0.10 14.55
N GLY A 58 -0.85 0.40 13.53
CA GLY A 58 -0.36 0.40 12.14
C GLY A 58 0.88 1.26 11.97
N GLY A 59 0.90 2.48 12.54
CA GLY A 59 2.07 3.34 12.51
C GLY A 59 3.28 2.71 13.21
N MET A 60 3.07 2.09 14.37
CA MET A 60 4.14 1.38 15.09
C MET A 60 4.64 0.17 14.28
N GLN A 61 3.75 -0.60 13.65
CA GLN A 61 4.15 -1.72 12.79
C GLN A 61 5.04 -1.24 11.63
N VAL A 62 4.63 -0.20 10.90
CA VAL A 62 5.41 0.34 9.77
C VAL A 62 6.79 0.80 10.24
N LEU A 63 6.86 1.60 11.31
CA LEU A 63 8.12 2.12 11.83
C LEU A 63 9.05 1.01 12.33
N LEU A 64 8.54 0.07 13.11
CA LEU A 64 9.35 -1.03 13.65
C LEU A 64 9.85 -1.95 12.54
N THR A 65 8.99 -2.27 11.56
CA THR A 65 9.38 -3.17 10.46
C THR A 65 10.43 -2.51 9.56
N ILE A 66 10.21 -1.24 9.17
CA ILE A 66 11.23 -0.50 8.40
C ILE A 66 12.54 -0.43 9.18
N SER A 67 12.50 -0.07 10.45
CA SER A 67 13.71 0.05 11.28
C SER A 67 14.45 -1.26 11.43
N ALA A 68 13.74 -2.36 11.66
CA ALA A 68 14.35 -3.69 11.81
C ALA A 68 15.02 -4.16 10.52
N ILE A 69 14.32 -4.06 9.37
CA ILE A 69 14.88 -4.46 8.09
C ILE A 69 16.05 -3.56 7.69
N LEU A 70 15.91 -2.24 7.88
CA LEU A 70 16.97 -1.27 7.64
C LEU A 70 18.23 -1.60 8.45
N ALA A 71 18.08 -1.86 9.75
CA ALA A 71 19.19 -2.22 10.62
C ALA A 71 19.90 -3.50 10.14
N ILE A 72 19.14 -4.55 9.79
CA ILE A 72 19.69 -5.81 9.27
C ILE A 72 20.50 -5.56 7.99
N LEU A 73 19.96 -4.82 7.04
CA LEU A 73 20.63 -4.56 5.76
C LEU A 73 21.86 -3.66 5.92
N MET A 74 21.81 -2.68 6.82
CA MET A 74 22.98 -1.83 7.10
C MET A 74 24.10 -2.61 7.78
N VAL A 75 23.80 -3.54 8.68
CA VAL A 75 24.80 -4.45 9.28
C VAL A 75 25.44 -5.34 8.20
N GLN A 76 24.72 -5.71 7.17
CA GLN A 76 25.24 -6.45 6.01
C GLN A 76 26.06 -5.59 5.03
N GLY A 77 26.23 -4.29 5.32
CA GLY A 77 27.02 -3.38 4.50
C GLY A 77 26.23 -2.76 3.32
N THR A 78 24.91 -2.93 3.28
CA THR A 78 24.09 -2.30 2.22
C THR A 78 24.03 -0.78 2.45
N PRO A 79 24.30 0.06 1.42
CA PRO A 79 24.20 1.51 1.55
C PRO A 79 22.79 1.94 1.97
N PHE A 80 22.69 2.96 2.81
CA PHE A 80 21.43 3.45 3.40
C PHE A 80 20.29 3.62 2.38
N LYS A 81 20.57 4.20 1.21
CA LYS A 81 19.57 4.45 0.17
C LYS A 81 18.88 3.16 -0.29
N TRP A 82 19.65 2.11 -0.56
CA TRP A 82 19.16 0.81 -0.99
C TRP A 82 18.49 0.05 0.16
N ALA A 83 19.11 0.09 1.34
CA ALA A 83 18.55 -0.53 2.54
C ALA A 83 17.17 0.06 2.89
N PHE A 84 17.01 1.38 2.81
CA PHE A 84 15.74 2.05 3.05
C PHE A 84 14.67 1.71 1.99
N ALA A 85 15.06 1.64 0.70
CA ALA A 85 14.16 1.25 -0.37
C ALA A 85 13.62 -0.17 -0.17
N VAL A 86 14.51 -1.12 0.12
CA VAL A 86 14.12 -2.52 0.38
C VAL A 86 13.29 -2.64 1.65
N ALA A 87 13.67 -1.95 2.73
CA ALA A 87 12.91 -1.94 3.98
C ALA A 87 11.50 -1.38 3.77
N GLY A 88 11.35 -0.28 3.04
CA GLY A 88 10.04 0.28 2.68
C GLY A 88 9.18 -0.70 1.89
N ALA A 89 9.74 -1.32 0.85
CA ALA A 89 9.03 -2.28 0.01
C ALA A 89 8.59 -3.53 0.80
N LEU A 90 9.47 -4.10 1.62
CA LEU A 90 9.17 -5.30 2.42
C LEU A 90 8.20 -5.05 3.57
N THR A 91 8.02 -3.79 3.98
CA THR A 91 7.06 -3.42 5.03
C THR A 91 5.63 -3.44 4.54
N MET A 92 5.42 -3.28 3.23
CA MET A 92 4.09 -3.22 2.63
C MET A 92 3.51 -4.63 2.46
N SER A 93 2.23 -4.78 2.78
CA SER A 93 1.46 -6.00 2.59
C SER A 93 0.35 -5.78 1.57
N SER A 94 -0.17 -6.86 0.98
CA SER A 94 -1.25 -6.76 0.00
C SER A 94 -2.60 -6.59 0.68
N THR A 95 -3.13 -5.37 0.68
CA THR A 95 -4.48 -5.04 1.17
C THR A 95 -5.55 -5.87 0.44
N ALA A 96 -5.40 -6.02 -0.88
CA ALA A 96 -6.33 -6.79 -1.70
C ALA A 96 -6.41 -8.27 -1.31
N ILE A 97 -5.28 -8.92 -1.06
CA ILE A 97 -5.25 -10.35 -0.71
C ILE A 97 -5.81 -10.56 0.70
N VAL A 98 -5.36 -9.76 1.66
CA VAL A 98 -5.76 -9.93 3.08
C VAL A 98 -7.23 -9.59 3.27
N SER A 99 -7.72 -8.49 2.70
CA SER A 99 -9.13 -8.11 2.79
C SER A 99 -10.05 -9.16 2.15
N ARG A 100 -9.64 -9.73 1.01
CA ARG A 100 -10.40 -10.80 0.37
C ARG A 100 -10.47 -12.05 1.24
N ILE A 101 -9.35 -12.49 1.83
CA ILE A 101 -9.33 -13.67 2.71
C ILE A 101 -10.23 -13.44 3.94
N LEU A 102 -10.16 -12.25 4.55
CA LEU A 102 -11.01 -11.89 5.69
C LEU A 102 -12.49 -11.81 5.31
N SER A 103 -12.81 -11.32 4.11
CA SER A 103 -14.18 -11.25 3.58
C SER A 103 -14.73 -12.66 3.31
N GLU A 104 -13.98 -13.51 2.63
CA GLU A 104 -14.37 -14.92 2.36
C GLU A 104 -14.63 -15.72 3.64
N LYS A 105 -13.92 -15.40 4.73
CA LYS A 105 -14.10 -16.02 6.05
C LYS A 105 -15.13 -15.32 6.93
N THR A 106 -15.74 -14.22 6.46
CA THR A 106 -16.65 -13.37 7.26
C THR A 106 -16.00 -12.78 8.54
N GLU A 107 -14.67 -12.58 8.51
CA GLU A 107 -13.86 -12.14 9.66
C GLU A 107 -13.52 -10.64 9.66
N LEU A 108 -13.92 -9.88 8.63
CA LEU A 108 -13.68 -8.43 8.55
C LEU A 108 -14.19 -7.64 9.76
N GLY A 109 -15.29 -8.09 10.36
CA GLY A 109 -15.90 -7.48 11.56
C GLY A 109 -15.28 -7.93 12.88
N GLN A 110 -14.50 -9.01 12.88
CA GLN A 110 -13.86 -9.56 14.07
C GLN A 110 -12.71 -8.68 14.57
N PRO A 111 -12.33 -8.73 15.85
CA PRO A 111 -11.25 -7.91 16.40
C PRO A 111 -9.93 -8.04 15.64
N HIS A 112 -9.52 -9.27 15.30
CA HIS A 112 -8.29 -9.50 14.54
C HIS A 112 -8.39 -8.99 13.10
N GLY A 113 -9.55 -9.12 12.45
CA GLY A 113 -9.80 -8.56 11.13
C GLY A 113 -9.72 -7.04 11.13
N GLN A 114 -10.31 -6.38 12.13
CA GLN A 114 -10.22 -4.94 12.30
C GLN A 114 -8.78 -4.47 12.54
N VAL A 115 -8.02 -5.18 13.37
CA VAL A 115 -6.60 -4.88 13.61
C VAL A 115 -5.80 -5.03 12.30
N GLY A 116 -5.95 -6.13 11.59
CA GLY A 116 -5.29 -6.36 10.30
C GLY A 116 -5.59 -5.27 9.29
N MET A 117 -6.88 -4.92 9.13
CA MET A 117 -7.30 -3.84 8.24
C MET A 117 -6.77 -2.47 8.67
N GLY A 118 -6.68 -2.21 9.97
CA GLY A 118 -6.08 -0.97 10.50
C GLY A 118 -4.60 -0.84 10.12
N VAL A 119 -3.85 -1.92 10.22
CA VAL A 119 -2.44 -1.99 9.80
C VAL A 119 -2.30 -1.75 8.28
N LEU A 120 -3.09 -2.44 7.47
CA LEU A 120 -3.06 -2.30 6.02
C LEU A 120 -3.39 -0.89 5.55
N LEU A 121 -4.42 -0.26 6.15
CA LEU A 121 -4.75 1.14 5.87
C LEU A 121 -3.62 2.10 6.21
N MET A 122 -2.89 1.86 7.29
CA MET A 122 -1.72 2.67 7.61
C MET A 122 -0.59 2.46 6.61
N GLN A 123 -0.37 1.24 6.15
CA GLN A 123 0.62 0.95 5.11
C GLN A 123 0.27 1.67 3.80
N ASP A 124 -1.01 1.66 3.38
CA ASP A 124 -1.46 2.38 2.19
C ASP A 124 -1.25 3.90 2.31
N ILE A 125 -1.44 4.47 3.51
CA ILE A 125 -1.11 5.87 3.79
C ILE A 125 0.41 6.10 3.73
N ALA A 126 1.20 5.19 4.28
CA ALA A 126 2.66 5.31 4.37
C ALA A 126 3.36 5.13 3.01
N VAL A 127 2.74 4.46 2.05
CA VAL A 127 3.31 4.29 0.71
C VAL A 127 3.51 5.63 0.00
N VAL A 128 2.63 6.61 0.24
CA VAL A 128 2.70 7.92 -0.42
C VAL A 128 3.99 8.69 -0.06
N PRO A 129 4.31 8.93 1.22
CA PRO A 129 5.59 9.54 1.57
C PRO A 129 6.80 8.69 1.14
N LEU A 130 6.72 7.36 1.19
CA LEU A 130 7.81 6.50 0.72
C LEU A 130 8.10 6.68 -0.77
N MET A 131 7.06 6.74 -1.61
CA MET A 131 7.22 6.96 -3.06
C MET A 131 7.85 8.32 -3.41
N ILE A 132 7.77 9.31 -2.52
CA ILE A 132 8.40 10.61 -2.69
C ILE A 132 9.81 10.61 -2.14
N LEU A 133 10.01 9.99 -0.97
CA LEU A 133 11.31 9.90 -0.32
C LEU A 133 12.33 9.10 -1.13
N LEU A 134 11.92 7.99 -1.75
CA LEU A 134 12.83 7.09 -2.46
C LEU A 134 13.53 7.77 -3.65
N PRO A 135 12.84 8.42 -4.60
CA PRO A 135 13.49 9.16 -5.69
C PRO A 135 14.35 10.33 -5.19
N ALA A 136 13.89 11.03 -4.16
CA ALA A 136 14.62 12.16 -3.58
C ALA A 136 15.94 11.71 -2.94
N LEU A 137 15.95 10.59 -2.21
CA LEU A 137 17.17 9.97 -1.68
C LEU A 137 18.10 9.45 -2.79
N ALA A 138 17.54 8.94 -3.89
CA ALA A 138 18.31 8.46 -5.04
C ALA A 138 19.02 9.61 -5.77
N SER A 139 18.33 10.74 -5.98
CA SER A 139 18.87 11.92 -6.68
C SER A 139 19.86 12.73 -5.84
N GLY A 140 20.00 12.46 -4.55
CA GLY A 140 20.83 13.26 -3.65
C GLY A 140 20.25 14.66 -3.39
N ALA A 141 18.93 14.79 -3.45
CA ALA A 141 18.22 16.03 -3.19
C ALA A 141 18.58 16.62 -1.81
N ASN A 142 18.74 17.94 -1.76
CA ASN A 142 18.97 18.66 -0.52
C ASN A 142 17.70 18.62 0.35
N GLY A 143 17.86 18.83 1.66
CA GLY A 143 16.71 18.75 2.59
C GLY A 143 15.57 19.73 2.25
N GLU A 144 15.88 20.87 1.63
CA GLU A 144 14.87 21.83 1.17
C GLU A 144 14.03 21.29 0.01
N ASP A 145 14.65 20.63 -0.98
CA ASP A 145 13.93 20.00 -2.09
C ASP A 145 13.01 18.88 -1.61
N LEU A 146 13.45 18.14 -0.59
CA LEU A 146 12.68 17.08 0.02
C LEU A 146 11.44 17.60 0.77
N THR A 147 11.59 18.69 1.54
CA THR A 147 10.46 19.28 2.27
C THR A 147 9.43 19.89 1.33
N ILE A 148 9.86 20.52 0.24
CA ILE A 148 8.98 21.06 -0.80
C ILE A 148 8.24 19.90 -1.51
N ALA A 149 8.94 18.82 -1.88
CA ALA A 149 8.33 17.68 -2.54
C ALA A 149 7.29 16.98 -1.65
N LEU A 150 7.58 16.78 -0.36
CA LEU A 150 6.64 16.24 0.61
C LEU A 150 5.44 17.16 0.84
N GLY A 151 5.66 18.47 0.95
CA GLY A 151 4.60 19.46 1.08
C GLY A 151 3.66 19.48 -0.12
N LEU A 152 4.22 19.45 -1.33
CA LEU A 152 3.45 19.42 -2.58
C LEU A 152 2.63 18.13 -2.72
N ALA A 153 3.18 16.99 -2.32
CA ALA A 153 2.46 15.72 -2.34
C ALA A 153 1.32 15.67 -1.32
N ALA A 154 1.57 16.14 -0.10
CA ALA A 154 0.54 16.27 0.92
C ALA A 154 -0.60 17.19 0.45
N PHE A 155 -0.25 18.31 -0.18
CA PHE A 155 -1.22 19.24 -0.76
C PHE A 155 -2.04 18.59 -1.88
N LYS A 156 -1.39 17.90 -2.85
CA LYS A 156 -2.08 17.18 -3.93
C LYS A 156 -3.01 16.10 -3.36
N MET A 157 -2.58 15.34 -2.38
CA MET A 157 -3.39 14.31 -1.73
C MET A 157 -4.60 14.92 -1.04
N ALA A 158 -4.43 15.99 -0.26
CA ALA A 158 -5.51 16.70 0.40
C ALA A 158 -6.52 17.28 -0.61
N LEU A 159 -6.03 17.85 -1.72
CA LEU A 159 -6.86 18.37 -2.80
C LEU A 159 -7.70 17.26 -3.46
N THR A 160 -7.07 16.12 -3.79
CA THR A 160 -7.74 14.97 -4.40
C THR A 160 -8.81 14.40 -3.47
N LEU A 161 -8.50 14.21 -2.18
CA LEU A 161 -9.46 13.73 -1.19
C LEU A 161 -10.63 14.70 -1.00
N SER A 162 -10.35 16.01 -0.97
CA SER A 162 -11.39 17.04 -0.86
C SER A 162 -12.31 17.04 -2.07
N LEU A 163 -11.75 16.89 -3.27
CA LEU A 163 -12.50 16.83 -4.52
C LEU A 163 -13.37 15.57 -4.59
N LEU A 164 -12.82 14.41 -4.21
CA LEU A 164 -13.56 13.15 -4.13
C LEU A 164 -14.70 13.23 -3.10
N PHE A 165 -14.45 13.85 -1.93
CA PHE A 165 -15.48 14.05 -0.91
C PHE A 165 -16.59 14.98 -1.41
N PHE A 166 -16.24 16.08 -2.07
CA PHE A 166 -17.19 17.04 -2.61
C PHE A 166 -18.06 16.44 -3.72
N VAL A 167 -17.45 15.68 -4.64
CA VAL A 167 -18.16 15.00 -5.74
C VAL A 167 -19.00 13.84 -5.21
N GLY A 168 -18.46 13.03 -4.28
CA GLY A 168 -19.15 11.86 -3.72
C GLY A 168 -20.26 12.22 -2.72
N SER A 169 -20.29 13.44 -2.20
CA SER A 169 -21.35 13.93 -1.27
C SER A 169 -22.58 14.50 -1.98
N ARG A 170 -22.56 14.60 -3.30
CA ARG A 170 -23.70 15.01 -4.15
C ARG A 170 -24.37 13.82 -4.82
#